data_a14ad5301cef0b674e163e0f28f439bf
#
_entry.id   a14ad5301cef0b674e163e0f28f439bf
#
_cell.length_a   1.000
_cell.length_b   1.000
_cell.length_c   1.000
_cell.angle_alpha   90.00
_cell.angle_beta   90.00
_cell.angle_gamma   90.00
#
_symmetry.space_group_name_H-M   'P 1'
#
loop_
_entity.id
_entity.type
_entity.pdbx_description
1 polymer ?
#
loop_
_entity_poly.entity_id
_entity_poly.type
_entity_poly.pdbx_seq_one_letter_code
_entity_poly.pdbx_strand_id
1 'polypeptide(L)'
;YPTGQYTYWKGWWNSEPKTVKQKLIKYIWNDQLPVQLSMQLDGFEHWTGIQRADQDGRRNYLELHLDDDVMLREKKGQRMFPVLGCVYYPAGFEFEGGDLHIYTDGEGKSPEVIKTKPNRLVIFNPGSVVHGVDKVTEGVRGAIAINAWAEEPWSVGQGHIILE
;
A
#
# COMPACT_ATOMS: atom_id res chain seq x y z
N TYR A 1 5.90 4.52 7.60
CA TYR A 1 5.46 3.52 8.57
C TYR A 1 3.98 3.64 8.77
N PRO A 2 3.26 2.52 8.83
CA PRO A 2 1.85 2.58 9.13
C PRO A 2 1.67 3.19 10.52
N THR A 3 0.82 4.17 10.60
CA THR A 3 0.34 4.71 11.88
C THR A 3 -0.86 3.89 12.38
N GLY A 4 -1.27 2.93 11.57
CA GLY A 4 -2.30 1.95 11.88
C GLY A 4 -1.80 0.53 11.67
N GLN A 5 -2.55 -0.42 12.17
CA GLN A 5 -2.29 -1.83 12.01
C GLN A 5 -2.42 -2.25 10.55
N TYR A 6 -1.56 -3.17 10.12
CA TYR A 6 -1.80 -3.94 8.90
C TYR A 6 -2.98 -4.88 9.12
N THR A 7 -3.91 -4.87 8.20
CA THR A 7 -5.14 -5.64 8.28
C THR A 7 -5.32 -6.44 7.00
N TYR A 8 -5.77 -7.66 7.09
CA TYR A 8 -6.03 -8.53 5.95
C TYR A 8 -7.51 -8.88 5.85
N TRP A 9 -8.12 -8.57 4.71
CA TRP A 9 -9.52 -8.91 4.40
C TRP A 9 -9.58 -10.06 3.42
N LYS A 10 -9.80 -11.26 3.96
CA LYS A 10 -9.89 -12.50 3.20
C LYS A 10 -11.27 -12.69 2.57
N GLY A 11 -11.31 -13.27 1.38
CA GLY A 11 -12.58 -13.63 0.75
C GLY A 11 -13.48 -12.44 0.41
N TRP A 12 -12.89 -11.33 0.05
CA TRP A 12 -13.53 -10.04 -0.22
C TRP A 12 -14.72 -10.11 -1.19
N TRP A 13 -14.68 -11.03 -2.16
CA TRP A 13 -15.71 -11.21 -3.20
C TRP A 13 -17.05 -11.73 -2.63
N ASN A 14 -17.01 -12.54 -1.57
CA ASN A 14 -18.17 -13.10 -0.89
C ASN A 14 -18.55 -12.37 0.39
N SER A 15 -17.79 -11.34 0.77
CA SER A 15 -17.98 -10.64 2.02
C SER A 15 -18.57 -9.25 1.79
N GLU A 16 -19.58 -8.90 2.61
CA GLU A 16 -20.05 -7.52 2.66
C GLU A 16 -19.04 -6.64 3.39
N PRO A 17 -18.67 -5.48 2.80
CA PRO A 17 -17.71 -4.59 3.41
C PRO A 17 -18.28 -3.94 4.69
N LYS A 18 -17.59 -4.13 5.79
CA LYS A 18 -17.99 -3.62 7.12
C LYS A 18 -17.32 -2.29 7.45
N THR A 19 -16.09 -2.09 6.97
CA THR A 19 -15.31 -0.87 7.24
C THR A 19 -15.26 0.05 6.03
N VAL A 20 -14.91 1.33 6.27
CA VAL A 20 -14.71 2.30 5.17
C VAL A 20 -13.62 1.85 4.22
N LYS A 21 -12.53 1.25 4.74
CA LYS A 21 -11.44 0.72 3.91
C LYS A 21 -11.89 -0.44 3.04
N GLN A 22 -12.67 -1.38 3.57
CA GLN A 22 -13.25 -2.48 2.79
C GLN A 22 -14.20 -1.98 1.69
N LYS A 23 -15.00 -0.94 1.98
CA LYS A 23 -15.85 -0.29 0.98
C LYS A 23 -15.00 0.37 -0.13
N LEU A 24 -13.91 1.02 0.25
CA LEU A 24 -12.96 1.61 -0.70
C LEU A 24 -12.32 0.53 -1.57
N ILE A 25 -11.87 -0.58 -1.00
CA ILE A 25 -11.31 -1.72 -1.73
C ILE A 25 -12.31 -2.25 -2.76
N LYS A 26 -13.54 -2.53 -2.34
CA LYS A 26 -14.59 -2.99 -3.26
C LYS A 26 -14.85 -2.01 -4.40
N TYR A 27 -14.97 -0.73 -4.10
CA TYR A 27 -15.16 0.32 -5.09
C TYR A 27 -13.99 0.38 -6.09
N ILE A 28 -12.75 0.36 -5.61
CA ILE A 28 -11.58 0.38 -6.49
C ILE A 28 -11.58 -0.85 -7.40
N TRP A 29 -11.77 -2.03 -6.83
CA TRP A 29 -11.63 -3.29 -7.57
C TRP A 29 -12.77 -3.53 -8.56
N ASN A 30 -13.99 -3.17 -8.20
CA ASN A 30 -15.15 -3.39 -9.05
C ASN A 30 -15.36 -2.28 -10.09
N ASP A 31 -15.06 -1.03 -9.72
CA ASP A 31 -15.54 0.12 -10.49
C ASP A 31 -14.42 0.98 -11.10
N GLN A 32 -13.21 0.95 -10.56
CA GLN A 32 -12.13 1.83 -10.98
C GLN A 32 -11.01 1.14 -11.76
N LEU A 33 -10.84 -0.17 -11.63
CA LEU A 33 -9.84 -0.88 -12.41
C LEU A 33 -10.31 -1.02 -13.86
N PRO A 34 -9.49 -0.61 -14.85
CA PRO A 34 -9.88 -0.62 -16.27
C PRO A 34 -9.94 -2.04 -16.84
N VAL A 35 -9.43 -3.02 -16.12
CA VAL A 35 -9.42 -4.43 -16.51
C VAL A 35 -9.98 -5.22 -15.35
N GLN A 36 -11.00 -6.03 -15.61
CA GLN A 36 -11.32 -7.12 -14.70
C GLN A 36 -10.10 -8.02 -14.65
N LEU A 37 -9.29 -7.84 -13.62
CA LEU A 37 -8.19 -8.74 -13.37
C LEU A 37 -8.82 -10.10 -13.10
N SER A 38 -8.74 -11.00 -14.09
CA SER A 38 -9.15 -12.39 -13.99
C SER A 38 -8.26 -13.19 -13.02
N MET A 39 -7.53 -12.47 -12.18
CA MET A 39 -6.68 -13.04 -11.15
C MET A 39 -7.54 -13.55 -10.00
N GLN A 40 -7.30 -14.78 -9.64
CA GLN A 40 -7.83 -15.32 -8.40
C GLN A 40 -7.07 -14.67 -7.26
N LEU A 41 -7.75 -13.82 -6.49
CA LEU A 41 -7.20 -13.17 -5.32
C LEU A 41 -7.74 -13.85 -4.05
N ASP A 42 -6.89 -14.08 -3.07
CA ASP A 42 -7.30 -14.58 -1.76
C ASP A 42 -7.84 -13.44 -0.88
N GLY A 43 -7.20 -12.28 -0.93
CA GLY A 43 -7.62 -11.14 -0.13
C GLY A 43 -6.79 -9.88 -0.34
N PHE A 44 -7.03 -8.92 0.53
CA PHE A 44 -6.39 -7.62 0.53
C PHE A 44 -5.77 -7.29 1.88
N GLU A 45 -4.46 -7.03 1.87
CA GLU A 45 -3.79 -6.34 2.96
C GLU A 45 -3.99 -4.83 2.80
N HIS A 46 -4.28 -4.13 3.89
CA HIS A 46 -4.42 -2.68 3.84
C HIS A 46 -3.99 -2.02 5.15
N TRP A 47 -3.50 -0.80 5.04
CA TRP A 47 -3.09 0.03 6.18
C TRP A 47 -3.23 1.51 5.88
N THR A 48 -3.07 2.34 6.92
CA THR A 48 -3.02 3.79 6.79
C THR A 48 -1.62 4.28 7.10
N GLY A 49 -1.06 5.11 6.24
CA GLY A 49 0.18 5.83 6.46
C GLY A 49 -0.10 7.30 6.74
N ILE A 50 0.40 7.80 7.87
CA ILE A 50 0.40 9.23 8.20
C ILE A 50 1.85 9.67 8.36
N GLN A 51 2.26 10.66 7.57
CA GLN A 51 3.59 11.24 7.60
C GLN A 51 3.47 12.73 7.90
N ARG A 52 4.35 13.24 8.76
CA ARG A 52 4.31 14.62 9.27
C ARG A 52 5.65 15.30 9.09
N ALA A 53 5.62 16.54 8.66
CA ALA A 53 6.83 17.35 8.48
C ALA A 53 7.60 17.60 9.78
N ASP A 54 6.91 17.65 10.92
CA ASP A 54 7.49 17.87 12.26
C ASP A 54 8.08 16.60 12.90
N GLN A 55 8.12 15.49 12.17
CA GLN A 55 8.68 14.23 12.65
C GLN A 55 9.97 13.88 11.91
N ASP A 56 10.90 13.28 12.65
CA ASP A 56 12.18 12.83 12.11
C ASP A 56 12.16 11.36 11.69
N GLY A 57 13.14 11.01 10.84
CA GLY A 57 13.39 9.67 10.39
C GLY A 57 12.25 9.14 9.51
N ARG A 58 11.98 7.83 9.61
CA ARG A 58 10.99 7.12 8.78
C ARG A 58 9.54 7.57 8.96
N ARG A 59 9.28 8.51 9.85
CA ARG A 59 7.93 9.03 10.10
C ARG A 59 7.51 10.13 9.13
N ASN A 60 8.46 10.69 8.36
CA ASN A 60 8.16 11.72 7.37
C ASN A 60 8.55 11.34 5.93
N TYR A 61 9.15 10.16 5.71
CA TYR A 61 9.47 9.60 4.39
C TYR A 61 9.34 8.08 4.40
N LEU A 62 9.45 7.44 3.24
CA LEU A 62 9.52 6.00 3.11
C LEU A 62 10.71 5.64 2.23
N GLU A 63 11.63 4.85 2.77
CA GLU A 63 12.80 4.35 2.05
C GLU A 63 12.39 3.50 0.85
N LEU A 64 13.30 3.39 -0.13
CA LEU A 64 13.09 2.53 -1.31
C LEU A 64 12.98 1.07 -0.89
N HIS A 65 11.92 0.40 -1.34
CA HIS A 65 11.64 -0.99 -1.02
C HIS A 65 10.76 -1.65 -2.09
N LEU A 66 10.62 -2.96 -1.96
CA LEU A 66 9.54 -3.74 -2.56
C LEU A 66 8.60 -4.16 -1.43
N ASP A 67 7.31 -4.21 -1.69
CA ASP A 67 6.39 -4.85 -0.75
C ASP A 67 6.54 -6.36 -0.84
N ASP A 68 6.72 -7.00 0.30
CA ASP A 68 6.77 -8.45 0.43
C ASP A 68 6.19 -8.90 1.79
N ASP A 69 5.97 -10.18 1.94
CA ASP A 69 5.64 -10.77 3.23
C ASP A 69 6.87 -10.72 4.15
N VAL A 70 6.95 -9.67 4.96
CA VAL A 70 8.11 -9.36 5.81
C VAL A 70 8.41 -10.48 6.79
N MET A 71 7.40 -11.04 7.45
CA MET A 71 7.61 -12.10 8.45
C MET A 71 8.04 -13.41 7.80
N LEU A 72 7.52 -13.74 6.62
CA LEU A 72 7.96 -14.90 5.84
C LEU A 72 9.43 -14.76 5.47
N ARG A 73 9.84 -13.58 5.00
CA ARG A 73 11.23 -13.29 4.65
C ARG A 73 12.15 -13.40 5.88
N GLU A 74 11.77 -12.76 7.00
CA GLU A 74 12.62 -12.72 8.21
C GLU A 74 12.70 -14.06 8.94
N LYS A 75 11.61 -14.83 8.98
CA LYS A 75 11.54 -16.07 9.74
C LYS A 75 11.88 -17.33 8.93
N LYS A 76 11.65 -17.29 7.62
CA LYS A 76 11.80 -18.46 6.75
C LYS A 76 12.81 -18.24 5.62
N GLY A 77 13.28 -17.02 5.38
CA GLY A 77 14.14 -16.68 4.25
C GLY A 77 13.45 -16.82 2.88
N GLN A 78 12.13 -16.92 2.88
CA GLN A 78 11.30 -17.04 1.68
C GLN A 78 10.65 -15.69 1.36
N ARG A 79 10.29 -15.48 0.11
CA ARG A 79 9.60 -14.27 -0.32
C ARG A 79 8.26 -14.59 -0.96
N MET A 80 7.26 -13.80 -0.63
CA MET A 80 5.96 -13.76 -1.27
C MET A 80 5.62 -12.29 -1.51
N PHE A 81 5.05 -12.00 -2.67
CA PHE A 81 4.79 -10.63 -3.09
C PHE A 81 3.31 -10.43 -3.40
N PRO A 82 2.76 -9.22 -3.17
CA PRO A 82 1.45 -8.88 -3.69
C PRO A 82 1.49 -8.86 -5.21
N VAL A 83 0.37 -9.18 -5.84
CA VAL A 83 0.24 -9.22 -7.30
C VAL A 83 -0.10 -7.87 -7.90
N LEU A 84 -0.74 -7.02 -7.12
CA LEU A 84 -1.04 -5.64 -7.45
C LEU A 84 -1.23 -4.84 -6.17
N GLY A 85 -0.96 -3.54 -6.23
CA GLY A 85 -1.22 -2.64 -5.13
C GLY A 85 -1.77 -1.31 -5.60
N CYS A 86 -2.30 -0.56 -4.66
CA CYS A 86 -2.67 0.82 -4.89
C CYS A 86 -2.46 1.68 -3.65
N VAL A 87 -2.26 2.97 -3.89
CA VAL A 87 -2.20 3.99 -2.86
C VAL A 87 -3.27 5.03 -3.17
N TYR A 88 -4.19 5.21 -2.24
CA TYR A 88 -5.21 6.25 -2.30
C TYR A 88 -4.86 7.40 -1.35
N TYR A 89 -4.93 8.61 -1.85
CA TYR A 89 -4.69 9.85 -1.09
C TYR A 89 -6.03 10.53 -0.78
N PRO A 90 -6.56 10.38 0.45
CA PRO A 90 -7.81 11.01 0.82
C PRO A 90 -7.73 12.54 0.77
N ALA A 91 -8.86 13.20 0.53
CA ALA A 91 -8.98 14.64 0.73
C ALA A 91 -8.90 15.02 2.23
N GLY A 92 -8.61 16.29 2.51
CA GLY A 92 -8.57 16.81 3.89
C GLY A 92 -7.19 16.81 4.54
N PHE A 93 -6.14 16.46 3.78
CA PHE A 93 -4.75 16.62 4.20
C PHE A 93 -4.11 17.77 3.43
N GLU A 94 -3.41 18.65 4.16
CA GLU A 94 -2.62 19.76 3.60
C GLU A 94 -1.15 19.50 3.90
N PHE A 95 -0.32 19.48 2.86
CA PHE A 95 1.10 19.17 3.00
C PHE A 95 1.88 19.57 1.73
N GLU A 96 3.20 19.68 1.89
CA GLU A 96 4.18 19.80 0.81
C GLU A 96 5.18 18.65 0.87
N GLY A 97 5.72 18.25 -0.29
CA GLY A 97 6.58 17.08 -0.43
C GLY A 97 5.79 15.76 -0.40
N GLY A 98 6.43 14.69 0.00
CA GLY A 98 5.80 13.38 0.12
C GLY A 98 5.39 12.73 -1.20
N ASP A 99 6.09 13.05 -2.30
CA ASP A 99 5.83 12.48 -3.61
C ASP A 99 6.21 10.99 -3.65
N LEU A 100 5.46 10.21 -4.39
CA LEU A 100 5.73 8.80 -4.61
C LEU A 100 6.72 8.63 -5.76
N HIS A 101 7.82 7.94 -5.50
CA HIS A 101 8.82 7.55 -6.48
C HIS A 101 8.66 6.09 -6.85
N ILE A 102 8.56 5.79 -8.15
CA ILE A 102 8.44 4.43 -8.69
C ILE A 102 9.56 4.23 -9.71
N TYR A 103 10.36 3.17 -9.53
CA TYR A 103 11.49 2.83 -10.39
C TYR A 103 11.11 1.67 -11.31
N THR A 104 10.72 2.00 -12.54
CA THR A 104 10.30 1.00 -13.55
C THR A 104 11.47 0.39 -14.30
N ASP A 105 12.68 0.97 -14.20
CA ASP A 105 13.89 0.51 -14.86
C ASP A 105 14.58 -0.70 -14.19
N GLY A 106 14.08 -1.12 -13.03
CA GLY A 106 14.66 -2.22 -12.24
C GLY A 106 16.03 -1.94 -11.61
N GLU A 107 16.64 -0.79 -11.97
CA GLU A 107 17.99 -0.42 -11.50
C GLU A 107 17.99 0.70 -10.46
N GLY A 108 16.83 1.31 -10.21
CA GLY A 108 16.69 2.39 -9.24
C GLY A 108 17.34 3.71 -9.64
N LYS A 109 17.56 3.92 -10.93
CA LYS A 109 18.30 5.10 -11.45
C LYS A 109 17.41 6.28 -11.82
N SER A 110 16.22 6.02 -12.34
CA SER A 110 15.33 7.05 -12.87
C SER A 110 13.89 6.82 -12.40
N PRO A 111 13.47 7.47 -11.30
CA PRO A 111 12.12 7.31 -10.81
C PRO A 111 11.11 8.06 -11.70
N GLU A 112 9.95 7.45 -11.87
CA GLU A 112 8.75 8.20 -12.16
C GLU A 112 8.25 8.86 -10.87
N VAL A 113 8.18 10.18 -10.87
CA VAL A 113 7.73 10.95 -9.70
C VAL A 113 6.26 11.25 -9.82
N ILE A 114 5.48 10.68 -8.94
CA ILE A 114 4.03 10.89 -8.88
C ILE A 114 3.72 11.88 -7.77
N LYS A 115 3.32 13.09 -8.19
CA LYS A 115 2.89 14.13 -7.26
C LYS A 115 1.69 13.66 -6.44
N THR A 116 1.80 13.72 -5.14
CA THR A 116 0.68 13.41 -4.25
C THR A 116 -0.38 14.52 -4.36
N LYS A 117 -1.62 14.14 -4.60
CA LYS A 117 -2.76 15.05 -4.71
C LYS A 117 -3.98 14.47 -4.00
N PRO A 118 -4.84 15.31 -3.39
CA PRO A 118 -6.10 14.85 -2.85
C PRO A 118 -6.95 14.09 -3.88
N ASN A 119 -7.62 13.07 -3.42
CA ASN A 119 -8.49 12.19 -4.21
C ASN A 119 -7.79 11.53 -5.42
N ARG A 120 -6.49 11.24 -5.30
CA ARG A 120 -5.71 10.50 -6.29
C ARG A 120 -5.59 9.04 -5.89
N LEU A 121 -5.82 8.15 -6.84
CA LEU A 121 -5.52 6.73 -6.77
C LEU A 121 -4.32 6.44 -7.68
N VAL A 122 -3.30 5.79 -7.16
CA VAL A 122 -2.14 5.27 -7.92
C VAL A 122 -2.17 3.76 -7.85
N ILE A 123 -2.09 3.10 -9.00
CA ILE A 123 -2.12 1.63 -9.11
C ILE A 123 -0.81 1.19 -9.75
N PHE A 124 -0.11 0.25 -9.13
CA PHE A 124 1.15 -0.32 -9.61
C PHE A 124 1.39 -1.69 -8.97
N ASN A 125 2.43 -2.41 -9.39
CA ASN A 125 2.81 -3.66 -8.75
C ASN A 125 3.94 -3.43 -7.72
N PRO A 126 3.63 -3.26 -6.42
CA PRO A 126 4.62 -2.92 -5.41
C PRO A 126 5.56 -4.09 -5.06
N GLY A 127 5.19 -5.32 -5.44
CA GLY A 127 6.05 -6.49 -5.28
C GLY A 127 7.14 -6.63 -6.35
N SER A 128 7.01 -5.90 -7.47
CA SER A 128 7.96 -5.97 -8.58
C SER A 128 8.67 -4.66 -8.91
N VAL A 129 8.14 -3.53 -8.43
CA VAL A 129 8.68 -2.20 -8.73
C VAL A 129 9.18 -1.56 -7.44
N VAL A 130 10.48 -1.24 -7.38
CA VAL A 130 11.05 -0.52 -6.24
C VAL A 130 10.38 0.85 -6.15
N HIS A 131 9.95 1.21 -4.97
CA HIS A 131 9.25 2.47 -4.73
C HIS A 131 9.57 3.04 -3.35
N GLY A 132 9.26 4.31 -3.16
CA GLY A 132 9.46 5.03 -1.92
C GLY A 132 8.71 6.35 -1.91
N VAL A 133 8.77 7.07 -0.80
CA VAL A 133 8.09 8.36 -0.63
C VAL A 133 9.09 9.39 -0.11
N ASP A 134 9.16 10.53 -0.76
CA ASP A 134 9.98 11.66 -0.33
C ASP A 134 9.55 12.18 1.04
N LYS A 135 10.42 12.99 1.63
CA LYS A 135 10.10 13.70 2.86
C LYS A 135 8.91 14.62 2.67
N VAL A 136 8.00 14.56 3.62
CA VAL A 136 6.99 15.61 3.82
C VAL A 136 7.70 16.81 4.45
N THR A 137 7.67 17.95 3.76
CA THR A 137 8.37 19.16 4.17
C THR A 137 7.49 20.12 4.94
N GLU A 138 6.18 20.08 4.70
CA GLU A 138 5.18 20.87 5.43
C GLU A 138 3.92 20.02 5.66
N GLY A 139 3.24 20.27 6.78
CA GLY A 139 1.92 19.69 7.07
C GLY A 139 1.88 18.20 7.37
N VAL A 140 0.77 17.57 6.97
CA VAL A 140 0.46 16.17 7.25
C VAL A 140 -0.01 15.47 5.98
N ARG A 141 0.67 14.42 5.57
CA ARG A 141 0.29 13.56 4.45
C ARG A 141 -0.39 12.31 4.96
N GLY A 142 -1.59 12.03 4.46
CA GLY A 142 -2.33 10.79 4.70
C GLY A 142 -2.41 9.94 3.43
N ALA A 143 -2.27 8.62 3.59
CA ALA A 143 -2.44 7.66 2.50
C ALA A 143 -3.08 6.37 3.02
N ILE A 144 -3.86 5.71 2.17
CA ILE A 144 -4.35 4.35 2.38
C ILE A 144 -3.66 3.47 1.34
N ALA A 145 -2.85 2.54 1.80
CA ALA A 145 -2.21 1.55 0.95
C ALA A 145 -3.01 0.24 0.99
N ILE A 146 -3.10 -0.42 -0.16
CA ILE A 146 -3.88 -1.65 -0.36
C ILE A 146 -3.07 -2.56 -1.27
N ASN A 147 -2.75 -3.75 -0.80
CA ASN A 147 -2.07 -4.81 -1.55
C ASN A 147 -3.02 -5.99 -1.79
N ALA A 148 -3.13 -6.38 -3.04
CA ALA A 148 -3.88 -7.58 -3.44
C ALA A 148 -2.96 -8.79 -3.46
N TRP A 149 -3.40 -9.88 -2.86
CA TRP A 149 -2.64 -11.12 -2.72
C TRP A 149 -3.36 -12.29 -3.38
N ALA A 150 -2.62 -13.09 -4.16
CA ALA A 150 -3.15 -14.32 -4.77
C ALA A 150 -3.30 -15.46 -3.75
N GLU A 151 -2.49 -15.44 -2.70
CA GLU A 151 -2.51 -16.35 -1.56
C GLU A 151 -2.40 -15.57 -0.28
N GLU A 152 -2.95 -16.08 0.83
CA GLU A 152 -2.85 -15.43 2.14
C GLU A 152 -1.39 -15.29 2.58
N PRO A 153 -0.92 -14.07 2.89
CA PRO A 153 0.42 -13.87 3.41
C PRO A 153 0.67 -14.66 4.71
N TRP A 154 1.85 -15.27 4.83
CA TRP A 154 2.20 -16.01 6.04
C TRP A 154 2.21 -15.13 7.30
N SER A 155 2.45 -13.83 7.15
CA SER A 155 2.40 -12.85 8.25
C SER A 155 1.01 -12.67 8.86
N VAL A 156 -0.06 -13.12 8.18
CA VAL A 156 -1.44 -13.06 8.71
C VAL A 156 -1.55 -13.98 9.92
N GLY A 157 -2.07 -13.44 11.03
CA GLY A 157 -2.18 -14.20 12.28
C GLY A 157 -0.88 -14.43 13.05
N GLN A 158 0.27 -13.94 12.55
CA GLN A 158 1.57 -14.03 13.22
C GLN A 158 1.89 -12.79 14.08
N GLY A 159 0.89 -11.94 14.36
CA GLY A 159 1.05 -10.71 15.16
C GLY A 159 1.51 -9.49 14.36
N HIS A 160 1.74 -9.64 13.06
CA HIS A 160 2.11 -8.53 12.16
C HIS A 160 0.90 -8.02 11.37
N ILE A 161 0.14 -8.91 10.79
CA ILE A 161 -1.10 -8.60 10.06
C ILE A 161 -2.29 -9.21 10.80
N ILE A 162 -3.32 -8.40 11.06
CA ILE A 162 -4.56 -8.88 11.69
C ILE A 162 -5.53 -9.34 10.60
N LEU A 163 -6.10 -10.51 10.77
CA LEU A 163 -7.22 -11.01 9.96
C LEU A 163 -8.53 -10.32 10.38
N GLU A 164 -9.26 -9.75 9.42
CA GLU A 164 -10.61 -9.17 9.55
C GLU A 164 -11.71 -10.16 9.17
#